data_fe5867f8863c01833874aecbb7173922
#
_entry.id   fe5867f8863c01833874aecbb7173922
#
_cell.length_a   1.000
_cell.length_b   1.000
_cell.length_c   1.000
_cell.angle_alpha   90.00
_cell.angle_beta   90.00
_cell.angle_gamma   90.00
#
_symmetry.space_group_name_H-M   'P 1'
#
loop_
_entity.id
_entity.type
_entity.pdbx_description
1 polymer ?
#
loop_
_entity_poly.entity_id
_entity_poly.type
_entity_poly.pdbx_seq_one_letter_code
_entity_poly.pdbx_strand_id
1 'polypeptide(L)'
;KMQLQDGILTLQNDHLFIDTGSVLFQWYLKKNGHTIASDTFSFLVDAGSCKSMQLPVSRPTEPGEYTLEVSAQLAEHTKWAEKGHELSFVQEIITIEEAQSPSLSSLKPRIVYGDVIIGVHGENYSMLFDKKEGGISSLVYNGTEFITRVPKVSFWRAVTDNDIGAGEPTHLAQWMIAGRYAAYQQEKTTCRELEHALEITFFFQAASIPSFPYQVIYTVCYNGVLNITVQYPGVQNMPDMPILAMDFKMKQKYNKFRYYGMGPDENYIDRACGARLGIWESTANENVSAYLNPQECGNRTGVRKLHVLDEKEHGLTFSNEKTPFEMSVLPYSAYELEQATHKEELPPIHYTWVRIAAKQMGVGGDDSWGAPVHDAFRIDSKQPMTLHFEISPY
;
A
#
# COMPACT_ATOMS: atom_id res chain seq x y z
N LYS A 1 28.72 -2.03 -2.17
CA LYS A 1 27.40 -2.56 -2.64
C LYS A 1 27.25 -3.98 -2.16
N MET A 2 26.03 -4.34 -1.77
CA MET A 2 25.70 -5.71 -1.33
C MET A 2 24.62 -6.30 -2.24
N GLN A 3 24.73 -7.61 -2.51
CA GLN A 3 23.71 -8.41 -3.17
C GLN A 3 23.53 -9.70 -2.37
N LEU A 4 22.29 -10.16 -2.21
CA LEU A 4 21.94 -11.37 -1.49
C LEU A 4 21.02 -12.20 -2.35
N GLN A 5 21.43 -13.43 -2.65
CA GLN A 5 20.66 -14.36 -3.45
C GLN A 5 20.96 -15.80 -3.00
N ASP A 6 19.91 -16.57 -2.78
CA ASP A 6 19.99 -17.98 -2.31
C ASP A 6 20.89 -18.15 -1.05
N GLY A 7 20.87 -17.11 -0.17
CA GLY A 7 21.70 -17.08 1.04
C GLY A 7 23.17 -16.80 0.79
N ILE A 8 23.57 -16.46 -0.43
CA ILE A 8 24.94 -16.03 -0.79
C ILE A 8 24.99 -14.51 -0.75
N LEU A 9 25.81 -13.96 0.16
CA LEU A 9 26.13 -12.54 0.21
C LEU A 9 27.31 -12.24 -0.69
N THR A 10 27.12 -11.37 -1.67
CA THR A 10 28.20 -10.79 -2.49
C THR A 10 28.40 -9.32 -2.09
N LEU A 11 29.62 -8.98 -1.70
CA LEU A 11 30.02 -7.64 -1.28
C LEU A 11 31.05 -7.06 -2.26
N GLN A 12 30.69 -5.97 -2.89
CA GLN A 12 31.58 -5.11 -3.68
C GLN A 12 32.02 -3.94 -2.81
N ASN A 13 33.32 -3.87 -2.47
CA ASN A 13 33.89 -2.75 -1.77
C ASN A 13 34.38 -1.68 -2.75
N ASP A 14 33.63 -0.59 -2.90
CA ASP A 14 33.96 0.52 -3.80
C ASP A 14 34.86 1.59 -3.16
N HIS A 15 35.32 1.39 -1.92
CA HIS A 15 36.33 2.27 -1.31
C HIS A 15 37.65 2.18 -2.07
N LEU A 16 38.34 3.32 -2.19
CA LEU A 16 39.63 3.39 -2.92
C LEU A 16 40.81 2.88 -2.06
N PHE A 17 40.74 3.01 -0.73
CA PHE A 17 41.89 2.79 0.15
C PHE A 17 41.56 2.02 1.43
N ILE A 18 40.29 1.75 1.70
CA ILE A 18 39.85 1.18 2.98
C ILE A 18 39.18 -0.17 2.73
N ASP A 19 39.59 -1.19 3.45
CA ASP A 19 38.93 -2.47 3.51
C ASP A 19 37.67 -2.43 4.41
N THR A 20 36.98 -3.53 4.53
CA THR A 20 35.76 -3.63 5.37
C THR A 20 36.04 -4.06 6.82
N GLY A 21 37.29 -3.96 7.29
CA GLY A 21 37.66 -4.37 8.66
C GLY A 21 37.01 -3.54 9.78
N SER A 22 36.57 -2.29 9.46
CA SER A 22 35.81 -1.41 10.37
C SER A 22 34.28 -1.58 10.27
N VAL A 23 33.80 -2.59 9.52
CA VAL A 23 32.38 -2.87 9.32
C VAL A 23 31.99 -4.15 10.06
N LEU A 24 30.96 -4.06 10.89
CA LEU A 24 30.28 -5.20 11.50
C LEU A 24 29.09 -5.57 10.63
N PHE A 25 29.01 -6.82 10.22
CA PHE A 25 27.85 -7.34 9.51
C PHE A 25 26.95 -8.08 10.47
N GLN A 26 25.63 -7.92 10.31
CA GLN A 26 24.62 -8.64 11.04
C GLN A 26 23.59 -9.18 10.07
N TRP A 27 23.23 -10.46 10.17
CA TRP A 27 22.12 -11.03 9.42
C TRP A 27 20.92 -11.27 10.34
N TYR A 28 19.74 -11.15 9.75
CA TYR A 28 18.45 -11.45 10.37
C TYR A 28 17.64 -12.35 9.47
N LEU A 29 17.13 -13.46 10.02
CA LEU A 29 16.08 -14.25 9.40
C LEU A 29 14.77 -13.91 10.10
N LYS A 30 13.80 -13.42 9.34
CA LYS A 30 12.48 -13.03 9.87
C LYS A 30 11.42 -13.91 9.21
N LYS A 31 10.36 -14.28 9.93
CA LYS A 31 9.15 -14.94 9.42
C LYS A 31 7.96 -13.98 9.60
N ASN A 32 7.27 -13.63 8.51
CA ASN A 32 6.15 -12.68 8.51
C ASN A 32 6.50 -11.36 9.25
N GLY A 33 7.71 -10.85 9.03
CA GLY A 33 8.24 -9.64 9.65
C GLY A 33 8.83 -9.79 11.06
N HIS A 34 8.68 -10.93 11.74
CA HIS A 34 9.22 -11.19 13.07
C HIS A 34 10.56 -11.92 13.02
N THR A 35 11.58 -11.38 13.70
CA THR A 35 12.91 -12.02 13.76
C THR A 35 12.84 -13.36 14.48
N ILE A 36 13.29 -14.40 13.81
CA ILE A 36 13.36 -15.78 14.36
C ILE A 36 14.79 -16.25 14.61
N ALA A 37 15.78 -15.66 13.91
CA ALA A 37 17.20 -15.89 14.12
C ALA A 37 18.01 -14.68 13.66
N SER A 38 19.15 -14.45 14.29
CA SER A 38 20.11 -13.42 13.88
C SER A 38 21.49 -13.74 14.46
N ASP A 39 22.55 -13.28 13.79
CA ASP A 39 23.90 -13.35 14.28
C ASP A 39 24.76 -12.26 13.62
N THR A 40 25.95 -12.01 14.18
CA THR A 40 26.93 -11.07 13.68
C THR A 40 28.15 -11.79 13.10
N PHE A 41 28.76 -11.21 12.09
CA PHE A 41 29.96 -11.76 11.47
C PHE A 41 30.87 -10.65 10.93
N SER A 42 32.14 -11.01 10.70
CA SER A 42 33.10 -10.17 10.01
C SER A 42 33.32 -10.69 8.60
N PHE A 43 33.40 -9.81 7.62
CA PHE A 43 33.63 -10.15 6.24
C PHE A 43 34.63 -9.18 5.60
N LEU A 44 35.92 -9.59 5.57
CA LEU A 44 36.98 -8.73 5.08
C LEU A 44 37.06 -8.76 3.55
N VAL A 45 36.86 -7.59 2.94
CA VAL A 45 36.97 -7.36 1.49
C VAL A 45 37.87 -6.14 1.29
N ASP A 46 38.98 -6.35 0.57
CA ASP A 46 39.95 -5.30 0.27
C ASP A 46 39.34 -4.18 -0.56
N ALA A 47 39.96 -2.99 -0.51
CA ALA A 47 39.55 -1.84 -1.33
C ALA A 47 39.51 -2.21 -2.84
N GLY A 48 38.46 -1.77 -3.52
CA GLY A 48 38.25 -2.03 -4.95
C GLY A 48 37.96 -3.49 -5.31
N SER A 49 37.74 -4.37 -4.32
CA SER A 49 37.57 -5.83 -4.53
C SER A 49 36.12 -6.27 -4.32
N CYS A 50 35.83 -7.48 -4.83
CA CYS A 50 34.54 -8.15 -4.67
C CYS A 50 34.78 -9.56 -4.12
N LYS A 51 34.00 -9.95 -3.10
CA LYS A 51 34.00 -11.30 -2.52
C LYS A 51 32.59 -11.76 -2.26
N SER A 52 32.39 -13.10 -2.29
CA SER A 52 31.12 -13.74 -1.91
C SER A 52 31.32 -14.72 -0.78
N MET A 53 30.28 -14.90 0.05
CA MET A 53 30.25 -15.91 1.12
C MET A 53 28.84 -16.47 1.27
N GLN A 54 28.78 -17.75 1.63
CA GLN A 54 27.52 -18.37 2.04
C GLN A 54 27.22 -18.00 3.48
N LEU A 55 26.04 -17.43 3.75
CA LEU A 55 25.60 -17.16 5.13
C LEU A 55 25.31 -18.49 5.86
N PRO A 56 25.63 -18.57 7.18
CA PRO A 56 25.37 -19.78 7.98
C PRO A 56 23.90 -19.86 8.42
N VAL A 57 22.98 -19.75 7.46
CA VAL A 57 21.54 -19.74 7.69
C VAL A 57 20.90 -20.95 7.01
N SER A 58 20.17 -21.76 7.77
CA SER A 58 19.38 -22.85 7.20
C SER A 58 18.18 -22.30 6.42
N ARG A 59 17.95 -22.82 5.22
CA ARG A 59 16.79 -22.43 4.42
C ARG A 59 15.50 -22.84 5.15
N PRO A 60 14.52 -21.95 5.29
CA PRO A 60 13.22 -22.28 5.87
C PRO A 60 12.51 -23.39 5.08
N THR A 61 11.74 -24.23 5.79
CA THR A 61 10.95 -25.32 5.19
C THR A 61 9.47 -25.24 5.53
N GLU A 62 9.10 -24.46 6.55
CA GLU A 62 7.71 -24.29 6.94
C GLU A 62 7.03 -23.20 6.08
N PRO A 63 5.71 -23.30 5.85
CA PRO A 63 4.96 -22.24 5.18
C PRO A 63 5.10 -20.88 5.85
N GLY A 64 5.16 -19.81 5.04
CA GLY A 64 5.27 -18.43 5.47
C GLY A 64 6.10 -17.58 4.51
N GLU A 65 6.06 -16.27 4.72
CA GLU A 65 6.96 -15.34 4.05
C GLU A 65 8.16 -15.05 4.95
N TYR A 66 9.35 -15.28 4.42
CA TYR A 66 10.59 -15.04 5.13
C TYR A 66 11.38 -13.93 4.47
N THR A 67 12.12 -13.17 5.28
CA THR A 67 13.15 -12.25 4.81
C THR A 67 14.49 -12.64 5.42
N LEU A 68 15.49 -12.83 4.57
CA LEU A 68 16.89 -12.88 4.98
C LEU A 68 17.50 -11.50 4.70
N GLU A 69 17.94 -10.83 5.72
CA GLU A 69 18.47 -9.46 5.66
C GLU A 69 19.89 -9.43 6.16
N VAL A 70 20.76 -8.68 5.50
CA VAL A 70 22.11 -8.37 5.98
C VAL A 70 22.25 -6.86 6.11
N SER A 71 22.65 -6.42 7.29
CA SER A 71 22.97 -5.03 7.63
C SER A 71 24.47 -4.89 7.84
N ALA A 72 25.08 -3.91 7.18
CA ALA A 72 26.46 -3.51 7.36
C ALA A 72 26.51 -2.25 8.24
N GLN A 73 27.18 -2.31 9.39
CA GLN A 73 27.16 -1.29 10.41
C GLN A 73 28.58 -0.84 10.78
N LEU A 74 28.72 0.39 11.27
CA LEU A 74 29.97 0.84 11.87
C LEU A 74 30.33 -0.01 13.10
N ALA A 75 31.50 -0.64 13.10
CA ALA A 75 31.99 -1.42 14.23
C ALA A 75 32.43 -0.54 15.42
N GLU A 76 32.77 0.72 15.15
CA GLU A 76 33.26 1.68 16.13
C GLU A 76 32.66 3.08 15.91
N HIS A 77 32.74 3.93 16.91
CA HIS A 77 32.36 5.34 16.80
C HIS A 77 33.30 6.07 15.82
N THR A 78 32.71 6.95 14.99
CA THR A 78 33.45 7.83 14.09
C THR A 78 33.08 9.29 14.34
N LYS A 79 33.77 10.24 13.68
CA LYS A 79 33.48 11.68 13.82
C LYS A 79 32.09 12.09 13.32
N TRP A 80 31.44 11.27 12.49
CA TRP A 80 30.20 11.60 11.82
C TRP A 80 29.01 10.70 12.19
N ALA A 81 29.26 9.51 12.79
CA ALA A 81 28.21 8.61 13.23
C ALA A 81 28.69 7.71 14.39
N GLU A 82 27.71 7.26 15.18
CA GLU A 82 27.96 6.35 16.31
C GLU A 82 28.16 4.90 15.82
N LYS A 83 28.80 4.10 16.70
CA LYS A 83 28.88 2.65 16.55
C LYS A 83 27.46 2.07 16.32
N GLY A 84 27.32 1.15 15.38
CA GLY A 84 26.06 0.53 15.02
C GLY A 84 25.26 1.32 13.96
N HIS A 85 25.74 2.50 13.53
CA HIS A 85 25.12 3.20 12.40
C HIS A 85 25.13 2.33 11.14
N GLU A 86 23.96 2.10 10.55
CA GLU A 86 23.81 1.28 9.35
C GLU A 86 24.33 2.02 8.11
N LEU A 87 25.32 1.42 7.45
CA LEU A 87 25.93 1.94 6.24
C LEU A 87 25.19 1.49 4.97
N SER A 88 24.67 0.27 5.01
CA SER A 88 23.99 -0.35 3.90
C SER A 88 23.24 -1.59 4.39
N PHE A 89 22.19 -1.97 3.67
CA PHE A 89 21.51 -3.25 3.89
C PHE A 89 21.18 -3.91 2.55
N VAL A 90 20.87 -5.20 2.61
CA VAL A 90 20.31 -5.97 1.51
C VAL A 90 19.34 -7.00 2.09
N GLN A 91 18.26 -7.28 1.36
CA GLN A 91 17.23 -8.22 1.79
C GLN A 91 16.84 -9.16 0.65
N GLU A 92 16.67 -10.44 0.97
CA GLU A 92 16.09 -11.47 0.11
C GLU A 92 14.74 -11.91 0.70
N ILE A 93 13.70 -11.99 -0.15
CA ILE A 93 12.37 -12.43 0.24
C ILE A 93 12.18 -13.85 -0.24
N ILE A 94 11.77 -14.76 0.65
CA ILE A 94 11.56 -16.19 0.39
C ILE A 94 10.12 -16.52 0.80
N THR A 95 9.28 -16.93 -0.16
CA THR A 95 7.89 -17.33 0.11
C THR A 95 7.75 -18.84 -0.01
N ILE A 96 7.19 -19.47 1.01
CA ILE A 96 6.82 -20.88 1.05
C ILE A 96 5.30 -20.96 1.18
N GLU A 97 4.65 -21.46 0.14
CA GLU A 97 3.20 -21.52 0.07
C GLU A 97 2.61 -22.48 1.12
N GLU A 98 1.53 -22.06 1.75
CA GLU A 98 0.71 -22.91 2.61
C GLU A 98 -0.38 -23.58 1.77
N ALA A 99 -0.63 -24.87 2.00
CA ALA A 99 -1.80 -25.53 1.45
C ALA A 99 -3.07 -24.92 2.03
N GLN A 100 -3.96 -24.41 1.17
CA GLN A 100 -5.18 -23.72 1.61
C GLN A 100 -6.03 -24.65 2.49
N SER A 101 -6.25 -24.24 3.72
CA SER A 101 -7.26 -24.85 4.59
C SER A 101 -8.65 -24.32 4.24
N PRO A 102 -9.66 -25.17 4.15
CA PRO A 102 -11.03 -24.70 3.90
C PRO A 102 -11.48 -23.77 5.03
N SER A 103 -12.08 -22.64 4.67
CA SER A 103 -12.66 -21.69 5.60
C SER A 103 -13.74 -22.37 6.46
N LEU A 104 -13.71 -22.10 7.78
CA LEU A 104 -14.75 -22.53 8.70
C LEU A 104 -16.10 -21.96 8.26
N SER A 105 -17.13 -22.82 8.17
CA SER A 105 -18.49 -22.40 7.84
C SER A 105 -19.06 -21.54 8.97
N SER A 106 -19.39 -20.31 8.68
CA SER A 106 -20.08 -19.40 9.59
C SER A 106 -21.60 -19.45 9.32
N LEU A 107 -22.40 -19.12 10.35
CA LEU A 107 -23.84 -19.00 10.19
C LEU A 107 -24.18 -17.91 9.16
N LYS A 108 -25.15 -18.19 8.31
CA LYS A 108 -25.64 -17.21 7.33
C LYS A 108 -26.20 -15.98 8.05
N PRO A 109 -25.73 -14.77 7.73
CA PRO A 109 -26.24 -13.53 8.32
C PRO A 109 -27.67 -13.24 7.84
N ARG A 110 -28.35 -12.34 8.54
CA ARG A 110 -29.62 -11.80 8.06
C ARG A 110 -29.36 -10.83 6.91
N ILE A 111 -29.87 -11.12 5.74
CA ILE A 111 -29.77 -10.26 4.56
C ILE A 111 -31.11 -9.57 4.36
N VAL A 112 -31.09 -8.24 4.17
CA VAL A 112 -32.27 -7.40 3.93
C VAL A 112 -32.13 -6.71 2.58
N TYR A 113 -33.06 -7.00 1.67
CA TYR A 113 -33.11 -6.39 0.34
C TYR A 113 -34.13 -5.25 0.36
N GLY A 114 -33.66 -4.00 0.53
CA GLY A 114 -34.47 -2.81 0.40
C GLY A 114 -34.38 -2.17 -0.97
N ASP A 115 -35.25 -1.22 -1.27
CA ASP A 115 -35.25 -0.48 -2.53
C ASP A 115 -33.99 0.39 -2.68
N VAL A 116 -33.48 0.92 -1.59
CA VAL A 116 -32.34 1.85 -1.53
C VAL A 116 -31.10 1.21 -0.93
N ILE A 117 -31.27 0.32 0.06
CA ILE A 117 -30.17 -0.25 0.85
C ILE A 117 -30.25 -1.78 0.81
N ILE A 118 -29.12 -2.43 0.63
CA ILE A 118 -28.93 -3.85 0.93
C ILE A 118 -28.19 -3.92 2.27
N GLY A 119 -28.80 -4.57 3.27
CA GLY A 119 -28.23 -4.77 4.61
C GLY A 119 -27.77 -6.20 4.82
N VAL A 120 -26.59 -6.39 5.40
CA VAL A 120 -26.05 -7.69 5.81
C VAL A 120 -25.70 -7.61 7.29
N HIS A 121 -26.38 -8.41 8.11
CA HIS A 121 -26.28 -8.33 9.57
C HIS A 121 -25.90 -9.69 10.14
N GLY A 122 -24.62 -9.83 10.54
CA GLY A 122 -24.12 -10.98 11.29
C GLY A 122 -24.14 -10.73 12.79
N GLU A 123 -23.53 -11.62 13.55
CA GLU A 123 -23.48 -11.55 15.01
C GLU A 123 -22.73 -10.30 15.51
N ASN A 124 -21.53 -10.06 14.96
CA ASN A 124 -20.64 -8.99 15.40
C ASN A 124 -20.36 -7.95 14.30
N TYR A 125 -21.12 -7.96 13.21
CA TYR A 125 -20.96 -7.00 12.12
C TYR A 125 -22.29 -6.61 11.48
N SER A 126 -22.31 -5.42 10.90
CA SER A 126 -23.41 -4.92 10.09
C SER A 126 -22.87 -4.08 8.96
N MET A 127 -23.28 -4.38 7.75
CA MET A 127 -22.85 -3.69 6.53
C MET A 127 -24.07 -3.23 5.75
N LEU A 128 -24.08 -1.96 5.34
CA LEU A 128 -25.13 -1.38 4.52
C LEU A 128 -24.53 -0.93 3.17
N PHE A 129 -25.15 -1.37 2.10
CA PHE A 129 -24.76 -1.02 0.73
C PHE A 129 -25.83 -0.11 0.12
N ASP A 130 -25.42 1.10 -0.24
CA ASP A 130 -26.29 2.13 -0.81
C ASP A 130 -26.42 1.94 -2.33
N LYS A 131 -27.66 1.73 -2.80
CA LYS A 131 -28.01 1.56 -4.22
C LYS A 131 -28.18 2.89 -4.95
N LYS A 132 -28.05 4.04 -4.28
CA LYS A 132 -28.03 5.37 -4.91
C LYS A 132 -26.62 5.85 -5.18
N GLU A 133 -25.68 5.56 -4.24
CA GLU A 133 -24.28 5.97 -4.39
C GLU A 133 -23.37 4.87 -4.96
N GLY A 134 -23.85 3.61 -4.99
CA GLY A 134 -23.12 2.48 -5.54
C GLY A 134 -21.95 2.01 -4.68
N GLY A 135 -22.20 1.65 -3.43
CA GLY A 135 -21.15 1.13 -2.55
C GLY A 135 -21.55 0.98 -1.11
N ILE A 136 -20.58 0.56 -0.28
CA ILE A 136 -20.80 0.40 1.16
C ILE A 136 -20.93 1.76 1.85
N SER A 137 -22.06 2.05 2.49
CA SER A 137 -22.34 3.31 3.19
C SER A 137 -22.18 3.21 4.71
N SER A 138 -22.17 1.99 5.27
CA SER A 138 -21.94 1.74 6.69
C SER A 138 -21.18 0.43 6.86
N LEU A 139 -20.11 0.48 7.64
CA LEU A 139 -19.27 -0.66 7.99
C LEU A 139 -19.10 -0.71 9.50
N VAL A 140 -19.89 -1.53 10.14
CA VAL A 140 -19.95 -1.68 11.60
C VAL A 140 -19.35 -3.02 12.00
N TYR A 141 -18.40 -2.99 12.92
CA TYR A 141 -17.93 -4.17 13.65
C TYR A 141 -18.05 -3.92 15.16
N ASN A 142 -18.55 -4.91 15.89
CA ASN A 142 -18.74 -4.84 17.35
C ASN A 142 -19.45 -3.55 17.80
N GLY A 143 -20.48 -3.12 17.03
CA GLY A 143 -21.26 -1.92 17.31
C GLY A 143 -20.55 -0.59 16.98
N THR A 144 -19.36 -0.61 16.39
CA THR A 144 -18.59 0.58 16.03
C THR A 144 -18.63 0.83 14.52
N GLU A 145 -19.06 2.04 14.11
CA GLU A 145 -19.02 2.51 12.72
C GLU A 145 -17.62 3.03 12.37
N PHE A 146 -17.03 2.49 11.30
CA PHE A 146 -15.67 2.79 10.89
C PHE A 146 -15.53 3.78 9.74
N ILE A 147 -16.49 3.83 8.82
CA ILE A 147 -16.44 4.72 7.66
C ILE A 147 -17.41 5.90 7.83
N THR A 148 -17.11 7.02 7.19
CA THR A 148 -17.94 8.24 7.29
C THR A 148 -18.63 8.60 5.98
N ARG A 149 -18.33 7.87 4.92
CA ARG A 149 -18.94 7.98 3.59
C ARG A 149 -18.68 6.71 2.79
N VAL A 150 -19.39 6.56 1.67
CA VAL A 150 -19.11 5.52 0.68
C VAL A 150 -17.67 5.69 0.16
N PRO A 151 -16.80 4.67 0.26
CA PRO A 151 -15.46 4.70 -0.33
C PRO A 151 -15.55 4.87 -1.86
N LYS A 152 -14.64 5.65 -2.43
CA LYS A 152 -14.67 5.96 -3.87
C LYS A 152 -13.41 5.43 -4.56
N VAL A 153 -13.59 4.90 -5.76
CA VAL A 153 -12.46 4.59 -6.65
C VAL A 153 -11.80 5.89 -7.09
N SER A 154 -10.48 5.92 -7.00
CA SER A 154 -9.67 7.05 -7.41
C SER A 154 -8.69 6.63 -8.51
N PHE A 155 -8.65 7.42 -9.57
CA PHE A 155 -7.65 7.35 -10.63
C PHE A 155 -6.68 8.54 -10.55
N TRP A 156 -6.72 9.31 -9.45
CA TRP A 156 -5.98 10.55 -9.27
C TRP A 156 -5.23 10.58 -7.95
N ARG A 157 -4.01 11.11 -7.98
CA ARG A 157 -3.19 11.46 -6.81
C ARG A 157 -2.97 12.97 -6.77
N ALA A 158 -2.57 13.51 -5.64
CA ALA A 158 -2.09 14.90 -5.59
C ALA A 158 -0.85 15.03 -6.48
N VAL A 159 -0.79 16.09 -7.28
CA VAL A 159 0.34 16.31 -8.18
C VAL A 159 1.59 16.66 -7.39
N THR A 160 2.74 16.17 -7.84
CA THR A 160 4.05 16.52 -7.29
C THR A 160 4.65 17.72 -8.03
N ASP A 161 5.69 18.34 -7.44
CA ASP A 161 6.45 19.39 -8.13
C ASP A 161 7.02 18.88 -9.46
N ASN A 162 7.45 17.61 -9.52
CA ASN A 162 7.92 16.97 -10.75
C ASN A 162 6.79 16.79 -11.77
N ASP A 163 5.59 16.37 -11.34
CA ASP A 163 4.43 16.27 -12.22
C ASP A 163 4.10 17.65 -12.83
N ILE A 164 4.14 18.73 -12.01
CA ILE A 164 3.91 20.10 -12.47
C ILE A 164 4.96 20.53 -13.49
N GLY A 165 6.24 20.29 -13.21
CA GLY A 165 7.36 20.61 -14.10
C GLY A 165 7.26 19.88 -15.44
N ALA A 166 6.80 18.64 -15.46
CA ALA A 166 6.59 17.84 -16.66
C ALA A 166 5.30 18.16 -17.42
N GLY A 167 4.41 19.03 -16.88
CA GLY A 167 3.12 19.36 -17.49
C GLY A 167 2.04 18.27 -17.33
N GLU A 168 2.30 17.27 -16.49
CA GLU A 168 1.41 16.12 -16.26
C GLU A 168 0.02 16.51 -15.75
N PRO A 169 -0.19 17.55 -14.91
CA PRO A 169 -1.53 17.92 -14.44
C PRO A 169 -2.51 18.22 -15.59
N THR A 170 -2.03 18.84 -16.68
CA THR A 170 -2.85 19.09 -17.87
C THR A 170 -3.01 17.83 -18.70
N HIS A 171 -1.93 17.06 -18.89
CA HIS A 171 -1.92 15.85 -19.70
C HIS A 171 -2.79 14.76 -19.10
N LEU A 172 -2.76 14.60 -17.78
CA LEU A 172 -3.46 13.55 -17.06
C LEU A 172 -4.83 13.95 -16.48
N ALA A 173 -5.27 15.21 -16.67
CA ALA A 173 -6.49 15.79 -16.06
C ALA A 173 -7.76 14.93 -16.22
N GLN A 174 -7.88 14.17 -17.30
CA GLN A 174 -9.02 13.29 -17.53
C GLN A 174 -9.17 12.21 -16.45
N TRP A 175 -8.08 11.76 -15.83
CA TRP A 175 -8.14 10.79 -14.74
C TRP A 175 -8.74 11.35 -13.46
N MET A 176 -8.50 12.64 -13.17
CA MET A 176 -9.14 13.32 -12.05
C MET A 176 -10.67 13.33 -12.22
N ILE A 177 -11.14 13.62 -13.43
CA ILE A 177 -12.57 13.67 -13.75
C ILE A 177 -13.16 12.25 -13.77
N ALA A 178 -12.43 11.28 -14.32
CA ALA A 178 -12.88 9.91 -14.52
C ALA A 178 -13.43 9.25 -13.25
N GLY A 179 -12.73 9.40 -12.11
CA GLY A 179 -13.17 8.87 -10.82
C GLY A 179 -14.15 9.78 -10.09
N ARG A 180 -13.85 11.10 -10.05
CA ARG A 180 -14.62 12.06 -9.26
C ARG A 180 -16.08 12.20 -9.70
N TYR A 181 -16.32 12.14 -11.00
CA TYR A 181 -17.64 12.33 -11.62
C TYR A 181 -18.15 11.06 -12.32
N ALA A 182 -17.64 9.90 -11.95
CA ALA A 182 -18.12 8.64 -12.48
C ALA A 182 -19.63 8.48 -12.24
N ALA A 183 -20.34 8.10 -13.30
CA ALA A 183 -21.78 7.86 -13.23
C ALA A 183 -22.02 6.41 -12.77
N TYR A 184 -22.68 6.25 -11.64
CA TYR A 184 -23.12 4.94 -11.16
C TYR A 184 -24.32 4.46 -11.99
N GLN A 185 -24.28 3.19 -12.42
CA GLN A 185 -25.29 2.55 -13.26
C GLN A 185 -26.17 1.62 -12.41
N GLN A 186 -27.13 2.22 -11.70
CA GLN A 186 -27.96 1.52 -10.71
C GLN A 186 -28.67 0.29 -11.30
N GLU A 187 -29.16 0.36 -12.51
CA GLU A 187 -29.89 -0.69 -13.20
C GLU A 187 -29.03 -1.93 -13.52
N LYS A 188 -27.72 -1.79 -13.50
CA LYS A 188 -26.76 -2.90 -13.72
C LYS A 188 -26.34 -3.60 -12.44
N THR A 189 -26.68 -3.03 -11.26
CA THR A 189 -26.29 -3.61 -9.98
C THR A 189 -26.77 -5.04 -9.85
N THR A 190 -25.85 -5.94 -9.51
CA THR A 190 -26.18 -7.34 -9.27
C THR A 190 -25.93 -7.71 -7.81
N CYS A 191 -26.74 -8.64 -7.31
CA CYS A 191 -26.59 -9.20 -5.97
C CYS A 191 -26.78 -10.70 -6.06
N ARG A 192 -25.77 -11.47 -5.64
CA ARG A 192 -25.73 -12.92 -5.77
C ARG A 192 -25.34 -13.56 -4.45
N GLU A 193 -26.20 -14.44 -3.91
CA GLU A 193 -25.83 -15.29 -2.79
C GLU A 193 -24.93 -16.42 -3.26
N LEU A 194 -23.82 -16.58 -2.59
CA LEU A 194 -22.86 -17.68 -2.73
C LEU A 194 -23.04 -18.64 -1.54
N GLU A 195 -22.35 -19.76 -1.55
CA GLU A 195 -22.47 -20.78 -0.47
C GLU A 195 -22.14 -20.21 0.90
N HIS A 196 -21.08 -19.36 1.01
CA HIS A 196 -20.61 -18.79 2.26
C HIS A 196 -20.40 -17.27 2.21
N ALA A 197 -21.01 -16.59 1.24
CA ALA A 197 -20.88 -15.14 1.08
C ALA A 197 -22.06 -14.53 0.33
N LEU A 198 -22.20 -13.20 0.41
CA LEU A 198 -23.01 -12.38 -0.47
C LEU A 198 -22.12 -11.53 -1.35
N GLU A 199 -22.28 -11.64 -2.66
CA GLU A 199 -21.58 -10.80 -3.64
C GLU A 199 -22.52 -9.71 -4.16
N ILE A 200 -22.05 -8.45 -4.13
CA ILE A 200 -22.75 -7.28 -4.66
C ILE A 200 -21.81 -6.57 -5.63
N THR A 201 -22.23 -6.41 -6.88
CA THR A 201 -21.45 -5.72 -7.90
C THR A 201 -22.11 -4.41 -8.31
N PHE A 202 -21.35 -3.33 -8.19
CA PHE A 202 -21.73 -2.00 -8.64
C PHE A 202 -20.97 -1.63 -9.92
N PHE A 203 -21.68 -1.08 -10.89
CA PHE A 203 -21.13 -0.70 -12.18
C PHE A 203 -21.09 0.81 -12.33
N PHE A 204 -19.99 1.31 -12.86
CA PHE A 204 -19.74 2.73 -13.06
C PHE A 204 -19.31 3.01 -14.49
N GLN A 205 -19.60 4.22 -14.95
CA GLN A 205 -19.12 4.78 -16.19
C GLN A 205 -18.24 5.99 -15.86
N ALA A 206 -16.97 5.93 -16.22
CA ALA A 206 -16.03 7.02 -15.97
C ALA A 206 -16.37 8.27 -16.78
N ALA A 207 -16.21 9.44 -16.20
CA ALA A 207 -16.50 10.72 -16.83
C ALA A 207 -15.29 11.26 -17.63
N SER A 208 -14.71 10.46 -18.51
CA SER A 208 -13.56 10.81 -19.36
C SER A 208 -13.89 10.69 -20.84
N ILE A 209 -12.97 11.09 -21.72
CA ILE A 209 -13.07 10.92 -23.17
C ILE A 209 -11.81 10.17 -23.66
N PRO A 210 -11.89 8.91 -24.06
CA PRO A 210 -13.12 8.08 -24.10
C PRO A 210 -13.64 7.74 -22.69
N SER A 211 -14.97 7.63 -22.57
CA SER A 211 -15.60 7.11 -21.36
C SER A 211 -15.47 5.58 -21.32
N PHE A 212 -15.27 5.01 -20.13
CA PHE A 212 -15.08 3.57 -19.96
C PHE A 212 -15.84 3.02 -18.75
N PRO A 213 -16.33 1.76 -18.82
CA PRO A 213 -16.95 1.12 -17.67
C PRO A 213 -15.88 0.61 -16.70
N TYR A 214 -16.20 0.63 -15.40
CA TYR A 214 -15.48 -0.13 -14.38
C TYR A 214 -16.46 -0.65 -13.34
N GLN A 215 -16.04 -1.60 -12.52
CA GLN A 215 -16.92 -2.20 -11.51
C GLN A 215 -16.22 -2.35 -10.16
N VAL A 216 -17.04 -2.29 -9.11
CA VAL A 216 -16.64 -2.55 -7.73
C VAL A 216 -17.46 -3.72 -7.21
N ILE A 217 -16.79 -4.79 -6.83
CA ILE A 217 -17.37 -6.02 -6.32
C ILE A 217 -17.11 -6.07 -4.81
N TYR A 218 -18.17 -6.17 -4.04
CA TYR A 218 -18.13 -6.41 -2.60
C TYR A 218 -18.56 -7.85 -2.33
N THR A 219 -17.71 -8.65 -1.70
CA THR A 219 -18.05 -10.01 -1.26
C THR A 219 -18.03 -10.04 0.27
N VAL A 220 -19.21 -10.06 0.86
CA VAL A 220 -19.39 -10.17 2.31
C VAL A 220 -19.38 -11.64 2.69
N CYS A 221 -18.27 -12.13 3.24
CA CYS A 221 -18.17 -13.46 3.79
C CYS A 221 -19.05 -13.58 5.06
N TYR A 222 -19.66 -14.72 5.29
CA TYR A 222 -20.57 -14.91 6.44
C TYR A 222 -19.85 -14.85 7.80
N ASN A 223 -18.52 -14.95 7.83
CA ASN A 223 -17.70 -14.69 9.01
C ASN A 223 -17.43 -13.18 9.28
N GLY A 224 -17.95 -12.28 8.44
CA GLY A 224 -17.80 -10.83 8.58
C GLY A 224 -16.60 -10.23 7.84
N VAL A 225 -15.76 -11.02 7.16
CA VAL A 225 -14.71 -10.48 6.28
C VAL A 225 -15.37 -9.88 5.04
N LEU A 226 -14.96 -8.68 4.67
CA LEU A 226 -15.39 -7.98 3.48
C LEU A 226 -14.27 -7.98 2.44
N ASN A 227 -14.46 -8.68 1.33
CA ASN A 227 -13.58 -8.59 0.17
C ASN A 227 -14.05 -7.48 -0.76
N ILE A 228 -13.12 -6.68 -1.25
CA ILE A 228 -13.39 -5.62 -2.23
C ILE A 228 -12.49 -5.85 -3.44
N THR A 229 -13.13 -5.82 -4.62
CA THR A 229 -12.41 -5.93 -5.90
C THR A 229 -12.84 -4.78 -6.81
N VAL A 230 -11.89 -3.97 -7.28
CA VAL A 230 -12.10 -2.98 -8.32
C VAL A 230 -11.50 -3.51 -9.61
N GLN A 231 -12.29 -3.53 -10.68
CA GLN A 231 -11.84 -4.00 -11.98
C GLN A 231 -11.83 -2.85 -12.99
N TYR A 232 -10.65 -2.54 -13.49
CA TYR A 232 -10.40 -1.60 -14.58
C TYR A 232 -10.13 -2.40 -15.87
N PRO A 233 -10.84 -2.14 -16.98
CA PRO A 233 -10.80 -3.02 -18.16
C PRO A 233 -9.60 -2.78 -19.09
N GLY A 234 -8.83 -1.71 -18.90
CA GLY A 234 -7.90 -1.18 -19.90
C GLY A 234 -8.62 -0.31 -20.94
N VAL A 235 -8.06 0.84 -21.29
CA VAL A 235 -8.70 1.82 -22.19
C VAL A 235 -7.70 2.37 -23.20
N GLN A 236 -8.04 2.30 -24.47
CA GLN A 236 -7.25 2.90 -25.55
C GLN A 236 -7.46 4.42 -25.60
N ASN A 237 -6.45 5.15 -26.04
CA ASN A 237 -6.47 6.60 -26.23
C ASN A 237 -6.67 7.42 -24.93
N MET A 238 -6.32 6.84 -23.79
CA MET A 238 -6.12 7.56 -22.53
C MET A 238 -4.62 7.71 -22.27
N PRO A 239 -4.18 8.80 -21.61
CA PRO A 239 -2.80 8.90 -21.14
C PRO A 239 -2.49 7.83 -20.07
N ASP A 240 -1.23 7.69 -19.69
CA ASP A 240 -0.83 6.81 -18.60
C ASP A 240 -1.62 7.12 -17.32
N MET A 241 -1.95 6.08 -16.55
CA MET A 241 -2.78 6.24 -15.36
C MET A 241 -1.93 6.67 -14.15
N PRO A 242 -2.31 7.73 -13.41
CA PRO A 242 -1.59 8.11 -12.20
C PRO A 242 -1.66 7.06 -11.09
N ILE A 243 -2.84 6.48 -10.88
CA ILE A 243 -3.11 5.51 -9.81
C ILE A 243 -4.40 4.74 -10.08
N LEU A 244 -4.49 3.49 -9.62
CA LEU A 244 -5.76 2.80 -9.39
C LEU A 244 -5.90 2.52 -7.90
N ALA A 245 -6.79 3.25 -7.23
CA ALA A 245 -6.96 3.17 -5.78
C ALA A 245 -8.43 3.20 -5.35
N MET A 246 -8.65 2.92 -4.06
CA MET A 246 -9.91 3.16 -3.36
C MET A 246 -9.64 3.95 -2.08
N ASP A 247 -10.36 5.06 -1.90
CA ASP A 247 -10.19 5.99 -0.80
C ASP A 247 -11.28 5.81 0.25
N PHE A 248 -10.88 5.51 1.48
CA PHE A 248 -11.73 5.44 2.67
C PHE A 248 -11.57 6.70 3.50
N LYS A 249 -12.67 7.15 4.10
CA LYS A 249 -12.67 8.28 5.02
C LYS A 249 -13.13 7.80 6.39
N MET A 250 -12.23 7.84 7.37
CA MET A 250 -12.46 7.44 8.76
C MET A 250 -12.46 8.65 9.69
N LYS A 251 -12.95 8.49 10.92
CA LYS A 251 -12.84 9.55 11.95
C LYS A 251 -11.36 9.75 12.32
N GLN A 252 -10.97 10.97 12.65
CA GLN A 252 -9.59 11.35 13.04
C GLN A 252 -8.98 10.49 14.15
N LYS A 253 -9.79 9.95 15.07
CA LYS A 253 -9.29 9.10 16.15
C LYS A 253 -8.57 7.82 15.66
N TYR A 254 -8.83 7.38 14.42
CA TYR A 254 -8.15 6.25 13.78
C TYR A 254 -6.90 6.72 13.04
N ASN A 255 -5.99 7.35 13.73
CA ASN A 255 -4.81 7.97 13.13
C ASN A 255 -3.52 7.15 13.28
N LYS A 256 -3.52 6.11 14.10
CA LYS A 256 -2.38 5.18 14.19
C LYS A 256 -2.48 4.12 13.11
N PHE A 257 -1.35 3.74 12.56
CA PHE A 257 -1.31 2.60 11.66
C PHE A 257 -0.04 1.77 11.85
N ARG A 258 -0.22 0.45 11.70
CA ARG A 258 0.83 -0.55 11.69
C ARG A 258 0.70 -1.33 10.40
N TYR A 259 1.81 -1.61 9.71
CA TYR A 259 1.74 -2.34 8.45
C TYR A 259 2.90 -3.32 8.28
N TYR A 260 2.67 -4.37 7.53
CA TYR A 260 3.67 -5.29 7.02
C TYR A 260 3.82 -5.02 5.52
N GLY A 261 4.94 -4.39 5.15
CA GLY A 261 5.20 -3.88 3.81
C GLY A 261 6.57 -3.23 3.70
N MET A 262 6.83 -2.57 2.57
CA MET A 262 8.08 -1.84 2.35
C MET A 262 8.10 -0.53 3.15
N GLY A 263 9.17 -0.32 3.93
CA GLY A 263 9.31 0.84 4.81
C GLY A 263 10.73 1.00 5.37
N PRO A 264 10.92 1.85 6.43
CA PRO A 264 9.90 2.57 7.20
C PRO A 264 9.34 3.81 6.51
N ASP A 265 10.14 4.50 5.68
CA ASP A 265 9.79 5.76 5.06
C ASP A 265 8.88 5.58 3.84
N GLU A 266 8.28 6.70 3.38
CA GLU A 266 7.50 6.68 2.15
C GLU A 266 8.34 6.17 0.98
N ASN A 267 7.72 5.35 0.17
CA ASN A 267 8.36 4.78 -0.99
C ASN A 267 7.38 4.62 -2.15
N TYR A 268 7.91 4.69 -3.36
CA TYR A 268 7.20 4.63 -4.62
C TYR A 268 7.93 3.67 -5.54
N ILE A 269 7.30 3.25 -6.61
CA ILE A 269 7.87 2.29 -7.57
C ILE A 269 9.24 2.72 -8.11
N ASP A 270 9.49 4.03 -8.23
CA ASP A 270 10.75 4.65 -8.68
C ASP A 270 11.63 5.17 -7.53
N ARG A 271 11.17 5.05 -6.28
CA ARG A 271 11.87 5.51 -5.07
C ARG A 271 11.74 4.46 -3.96
N ALA A 272 12.33 3.29 -4.18
CA ALA A 272 12.20 2.14 -3.28
C ALA A 272 13.53 1.61 -2.74
N CYS A 273 14.69 2.12 -3.18
CA CYS A 273 16.00 1.57 -2.80
C CYS A 273 16.33 1.66 -1.30
N GLY A 274 15.73 2.60 -0.58
CA GLY A 274 15.87 2.73 0.87
C GLY A 274 14.84 1.92 1.68
N ALA A 275 13.90 1.26 1.02
CA ALA A 275 12.84 0.51 1.69
C ALA A 275 13.15 -0.98 1.79
N ARG A 276 12.69 -1.60 2.87
CA ARG A 276 12.77 -3.05 3.10
C ARG A 276 11.47 -3.58 3.68
N LEU A 277 11.19 -4.85 3.42
CA LEU A 277 10.01 -5.52 3.92
C LEU A 277 10.13 -5.75 5.43
N GLY A 278 9.17 -5.23 6.19
CA GLY A 278 9.15 -5.33 7.65
C GLY A 278 7.81 -4.92 8.24
N ILE A 279 7.71 -5.00 9.57
CA ILE A 279 6.58 -4.47 10.33
C ILE A 279 6.96 -3.06 10.81
N TRP A 280 6.14 -2.08 10.47
CA TRP A 280 6.37 -0.68 10.73
C TRP A 280 5.14 -0.03 11.33
N GLU A 281 5.34 1.04 12.09
CA GLU A 281 4.29 1.82 12.73
C GLU A 281 4.49 3.31 12.48
N SER A 282 3.39 4.06 12.35
CA SER A 282 3.39 5.51 12.26
C SER A 282 2.00 6.05 12.58
N THR A 283 1.85 7.37 12.49
CA THR A 283 0.54 8.04 12.56
C THR A 283 0.24 8.76 11.24
N ALA A 284 -1.04 8.99 10.97
CA ALA A 284 -1.46 9.73 9.79
C ALA A 284 -0.80 11.13 9.72
N ASN A 285 -0.60 11.77 10.87
CA ASN A 285 -0.01 13.10 10.95
C ASN A 285 1.50 13.07 10.64
N GLU A 286 2.23 12.10 11.18
CA GLU A 286 3.66 11.91 10.93
C GLU A 286 3.94 11.43 9.50
N ASN A 287 2.97 10.83 8.85
CA ASN A 287 3.08 10.35 7.47
C ASN A 287 2.95 11.47 6.42
N VAL A 288 2.67 12.69 6.84
CA VAL A 288 2.70 13.86 5.95
C VAL A 288 4.16 14.31 5.79
N SER A 289 4.71 14.09 4.60
CA SER A 289 6.09 14.52 4.30
C SER A 289 6.25 16.03 4.35
N ALA A 290 7.41 16.49 4.79
CA ALA A 290 7.69 17.91 5.06
C ALA A 290 8.00 18.72 3.79
N TYR A 291 7.29 18.48 2.67
CA TYR A 291 7.40 19.28 1.47
C TYR A 291 6.90 20.70 1.72
N LEU A 292 7.51 21.70 1.09
CA LEU A 292 7.10 23.11 1.21
C LEU A 292 5.71 23.32 0.59
N ASN A 293 5.50 22.75 -0.58
CA ASN A 293 4.22 22.73 -1.28
C ASN A 293 3.53 21.39 -0.97
N PRO A 294 2.32 21.36 -0.37
CA PRO A 294 1.59 20.12 -0.16
C PRO A 294 1.37 19.37 -1.47
N GLN A 295 1.71 18.10 -1.47
CA GLN A 295 1.68 17.25 -2.66
C GLN A 295 1.50 15.79 -2.27
N GLU A 296 1.49 14.87 -3.24
CA GLU A 296 1.44 13.43 -2.97
C GLU A 296 2.56 13.02 -2.04
N CYS A 297 2.22 12.30 -0.98
CA CYS A 297 3.17 11.82 0.01
C CYS A 297 2.64 10.60 0.77
N GLY A 298 3.51 10.00 1.58
CA GLY A 298 3.14 8.98 2.55
C GLY A 298 2.81 7.60 1.97
N ASN A 299 3.08 7.34 0.68
CA ASN A 299 2.85 6.04 0.07
C ASN A 299 3.79 4.96 0.62
N ARG A 300 3.31 3.74 0.69
CA ARG A 300 4.07 2.52 1.00
C ARG A 300 3.74 1.46 -0.03
N THR A 301 4.76 0.85 -0.62
CA THR A 301 4.60 -0.22 -1.60
C THR A 301 4.69 -1.60 -0.96
N GLY A 302 4.24 -2.63 -1.67
CA GLY A 302 4.40 -4.01 -1.25
C GLY A 302 3.75 -4.33 0.10
N VAL A 303 2.62 -3.74 0.41
CA VAL A 303 1.91 -3.95 1.68
C VAL A 303 1.06 -5.21 1.60
N ARG A 304 1.26 -6.12 2.56
CA ARG A 304 0.48 -7.35 2.73
C ARG A 304 -0.66 -7.14 3.72
N LYS A 305 -0.38 -6.32 4.75
CA LYS A 305 -1.32 -6.07 5.83
C LYS A 305 -1.15 -4.65 6.37
N LEU A 306 -2.27 -3.97 6.55
CA LEU A 306 -2.35 -2.63 7.14
C LEU A 306 -3.41 -2.65 8.24
N HIS A 307 -3.06 -2.24 9.44
CA HIS A 307 -3.97 -1.98 10.56
C HIS A 307 -4.10 -0.48 10.75
N VAL A 308 -5.32 0.05 10.76
CA VAL A 308 -5.63 1.47 11.04
C VAL A 308 -6.41 1.53 12.33
N LEU A 309 -5.84 2.16 13.36
CA LEU A 309 -6.20 1.95 14.76
C LEU A 309 -6.48 3.27 15.49
N ASP A 310 -7.28 3.21 16.52
CA ASP A 310 -7.39 4.26 17.54
C ASP A 310 -6.40 4.02 18.71
N GLU A 311 -6.39 4.92 19.70
CA GLU A 311 -5.52 4.84 20.89
C GLU A 311 -5.72 3.58 21.73
N LYS A 312 -6.86 2.90 21.58
CA LYS A 312 -7.21 1.66 22.29
C LYS A 312 -6.99 0.41 21.43
N GLU A 313 -6.28 0.59 20.32
CA GLU A 313 -6.06 -0.46 19.32
C GLU A 313 -7.35 -1.05 18.70
N HIS A 314 -8.45 -0.30 18.68
CA HIS A 314 -9.64 -0.67 17.91
C HIS A 314 -9.53 -0.10 16.50
N GLY A 315 -9.83 -0.90 15.50
CA GLY A 315 -9.68 -0.44 14.11
C GLY A 315 -10.05 -1.46 13.05
N LEU A 316 -9.54 -1.20 11.87
CA LEU A 316 -9.69 -2.06 10.69
C LEU A 316 -8.34 -2.62 10.26
N THR A 317 -8.38 -3.85 9.76
CA THR A 317 -7.30 -4.49 9.03
C THR A 317 -7.66 -4.52 7.54
N PHE A 318 -6.74 -4.04 6.70
CA PHE A 318 -6.75 -4.21 5.25
C PHE A 318 -5.65 -5.20 4.89
N SER A 319 -5.95 -6.24 4.12
CA SER A 319 -4.96 -7.27 3.80
C SER A 319 -5.11 -7.85 2.40
N ASN A 320 -3.99 -8.22 1.81
CA ASN A 320 -3.87 -9.12 0.69
C ASN A 320 -2.47 -9.73 0.69
N GLU A 321 -2.33 -10.92 1.22
CA GLU A 321 -1.04 -11.57 1.35
C GLU A 321 -0.52 -12.15 0.01
N LYS A 322 -1.42 -12.47 -0.92
CA LYS A 322 -1.06 -13.05 -2.22
C LYS A 322 -0.62 -12.00 -3.24
N THR A 323 -1.30 -10.88 -3.27
CA THR A 323 -1.00 -9.77 -4.18
C THR A 323 -0.88 -8.50 -3.36
N PRO A 324 0.33 -8.15 -2.91
CA PRO A 324 0.55 -6.94 -2.13
C PRO A 324 0.03 -5.69 -2.85
N PHE A 325 -0.49 -4.76 -2.07
CA PHE A 325 -1.00 -3.48 -2.55
C PHE A 325 -0.10 -2.31 -2.13
N GLU A 326 -0.37 -1.14 -2.63
CA GLU A 326 0.21 0.11 -2.14
C GLU A 326 -0.79 0.83 -1.23
N MET A 327 -0.31 1.62 -0.27
CA MET A 327 -1.20 2.33 0.63
C MET A 327 -0.66 3.68 1.07
N SER A 328 -1.56 4.58 1.45
CA SER A 328 -1.25 5.74 2.28
C SER A 328 -2.32 5.94 3.36
N VAL A 329 -1.88 6.43 4.53
CA VAL A 329 -2.77 6.83 5.63
C VAL A 329 -2.39 8.25 5.99
N LEU A 330 -3.27 9.21 5.67
CA LEU A 330 -3.01 10.64 5.75
C LEU A 330 -4.18 11.37 6.41
N PRO A 331 -3.97 12.55 7.02
CA PRO A 331 -5.07 13.39 7.52
C PRO A 331 -5.78 14.17 6.41
N TYR A 332 -5.25 14.14 5.19
CA TYR A 332 -5.75 14.87 4.03
C TYR A 332 -6.01 13.95 2.85
N SER A 333 -7.02 14.26 2.07
CA SER A 333 -7.24 13.65 0.75
C SER A 333 -6.27 14.21 -0.29
N ALA A 334 -6.11 13.52 -1.42
CA ALA A 334 -5.33 14.03 -2.54
C ALA A 334 -5.79 15.42 -3.01
N TYR A 335 -7.10 15.68 -3.00
CA TYR A 335 -7.65 16.97 -3.40
C TYR A 335 -7.34 18.10 -2.40
N GLU A 336 -7.35 17.80 -1.09
CA GLU A 336 -6.99 18.78 -0.06
C GLU A 336 -5.50 19.13 -0.14
N LEU A 337 -4.62 18.14 -0.41
CA LEU A 337 -3.20 18.39 -0.63
C LEU A 337 -2.96 19.22 -1.90
N GLU A 338 -3.61 18.85 -3.01
CA GLU A 338 -3.41 19.53 -4.30
C GLU A 338 -3.90 21.00 -4.32
N GLN A 339 -4.93 21.32 -3.56
CA GLN A 339 -5.49 22.65 -3.53
C GLN A 339 -4.70 23.63 -2.64
N ALA A 340 -3.86 23.13 -1.75
CA ALA A 340 -3.03 23.96 -0.89
C ALA A 340 -1.69 24.25 -1.56
N THR A 341 -1.33 25.51 -1.70
CA THR A 341 0.00 25.95 -2.18
C THR A 341 0.99 26.11 -1.03
N HIS A 342 0.50 26.21 0.20
CA HIS A 342 1.29 26.28 1.43
C HIS A 342 0.65 25.42 2.52
N LYS A 343 1.44 24.98 3.48
CA LYS A 343 0.97 24.13 4.60
C LYS A 343 -0.16 24.77 5.42
N GLU A 344 -0.12 26.10 5.56
CA GLU A 344 -1.09 26.88 6.32
C GLU A 344 -2.47 26.93 5.66
N GLU A 345 -2.56 26.57 4.39
CA GLU A 345 -3.82 26.52 3.62
C GLU A 345 -4.51 25.15 3.76
N LEU A 346 -3.82 24.16 4.31
CA LEU A 346 -4.44 22.86 4.59
C LEU A 346 -5.57 23.02 5.62
N PRO A 347 -6.70 22.33 5.43
CA PRO A 347 -7.82 22.43 6.36
C PRO A 347 -7.48 21.86 7.74
N PRO A 348 -8.20 22.24 8.80
CA PRO A 348 -8.11 21.57 10.08
C PRO A 348 -8.36 20.07 9.96
N ILE A 349 -7.57 19.26 10.67
CA ILE A 349 -7.67 17.81 10.62
C ILE A 349 -8.94 17.33 11.34
N HIS A 350 -9.83 16.68 10.62
CA HIS A 350 -11.08 16.09 11.14
C HIS A 350 -11.23 14.61 10.82
N TYR A 351 -10.43 14.11 9.87
CA TYR A 351 -10.54 12.75 9.35
C TYR A 351 -9.18 12.11 9.14
N THR A 352 -9.19 10.81 9.00
CA THR A 352 -8.09 10.01 8.47
C THR A 352 -8.54 9.45 7.14
N TRP A 353 -7.73 9.67 6.12
CA TRP A 353 -7.90 9.11 4.79
C TRP A 353 -7.01 7.88 4.65
N VAL A 354 -7.62 6.76 4.30
CA VAL A 354 -6.94 5.50 4.03
C VAL A 354 -7.10 5.21 2.55
N ARG A 355 -6.00 5.18 1.84
CA ARG A 355 -5.94 4.83 0.42
C ARG A 355 -5.34 3.45 0.26
N ILE A 356 -6.02 2.56 -0.45
CA ILE A 356 -5.52 1.25 -0.87
C ILE A 356 -5.43 1.28 -2.39
N ALA A 357 -4.24 1.04 -2.95
CA ALA A 357 -3.98 1.13 -4.38
C ALA A 357 -3.43 -0.18 -4.95
N ALA A 358 -3.85 -0.50 -6.17
CA ALA A 358 -3.24 -1.59 -6.92
C ALA A 358 -1.82 -1.23 -7.36
N LYS A 359 -1.66 0.02 -7.83
CA LYS A 359 -0.39 0.58 -8.28
C LYS A 359 -0.50 2.09 -8.39
N GLN A 360 0.59 2.78 -8.12
CA GLN A 360 0.77 4.21 -8.32
C GLN A 360 1.95 4.46 -9.27
N MET A 361 1.83 5.43 -10.17
CA MET A 361 2.90 5.89 -11.05
C MET A 361 4.04 6.49 -10.22
N GLY A 362 5.27 6.41 -10.71
CA GLY A 362 6.44 7.03 -10.11
C GLY A 362 6.26 8.53 -9.87
N VAL A 363 7.05 9.09 -8.97
CA VAL A 363 6.98 10.48 -8.51
C VAL A 363 8.22 11.29 -8.87
N GLY A 364 9.25 10.64 -9.44
CA GLY A 364 10.54 11.24 -9.76
C GLY A 364 10.65 11.68 -11.21
N GLY A 365 11.88 11.92 -11.62
CA GLY A 365 12.36 12.27 -12.94
C GLY A 365 13.87 12.50 -12.84
N ASP A 366 14.57 12.72 -13.96
CA ASP A 366 16.03 12.94 -13.92
C ASP A 366 16.40 14.31 -13.32
N ASP A 367 15.45 15.24 -13.28
CA ASP A 367 15.62 16.55 -12.65
C ASP A 367 14.28 17.07 -12.10
N SER A 368 14.29 18.25 -11.45
CA SER A 368 13.13 18.93 -10.89
C SER A 368 12.58 20.06 -11.79
N TRP A 369 13.01 20.13 -13.05
CA TRP A 369 12.61 21.20 -13.99
C TRP A 369 11.66 20.76 -15.08
N GLY A 370 11.32 19.48 -15.18
CA GLY A 370 10.37 19.00 -16.17
C GLY A 370 10.72 17.66 -16.79
N ALA A 371 11.73 16.96 -16.29
CA ALA A 371 11.97 15.59 -16.70
C ALA A 371 10.81 14.71 -16.23
N PRO A 372 10.13 14.00 -17.15
CA PRO A 372 9.01 13.14 -16.79
C PRO A 372 9.48 11.89 -16.04
N VAL A 373 8.54 11.22 -15.39
CA VAL A 373 8.74 9.87 -14.85
C VAL A 373 9.17 8.92 -15.97
N HIS A 374 10.19 8.10 -15.72
CA HIS A 374 10.67 7.11 -16.69
C HIS A 374 9.57 6.11 -17.07
N ASP A 375 9.55 5.64 -18.31
CA ASP A 375 8.52 4.74 -18.86
C ASP A 375 8.32 3.46 -18.03
N ALA A 376 9.39 2.93 -17.44
CA ALA A 376 9.34 1.74 -16.57
C ALA A 376 8.48 1.93 -15.31
N PHE A 377 8.26 3.19 -14.90
CA PHE A 377 7.51 3.57 -13.69
C PHE A 377 6.17 4.23 -14.00
N ARG A 378 5.74 4.20 -15.25
CA ARG A 378 4.42 4.63 -15.70
C ARG A 378 3.42 3.46 -15.65
N ILE A 379 2.15 3.76 -15.65
CA ILE A 379 1.08 2.77 -15.69
C ILE A 379 0.39 2.86 -17.04
N ASP A 380 0.64 1.88 -17.91
CA ASP A 380 -0.03 1.80 -19.21
C ASP A 380 -1.54 1.61 -19.03
N SER A 381 -2.30 2.65 -19.36
CA SER A 381 -3.78 2.67 -19.27
C SER A 381 -4.49 1.67 -20.17
N LYS A 382 -3.79 1.11 -21.17
CA LYS A 382 -4.37 0.12 -22.10
C LYS A 382 -4.47 -1.27 -21.48
N GLN A 383 -3.75 -1.52 -20.41
CA GLN A 383 -3.74 -2.81 -19.73
C GLN A 383 -4.86 -2.89 -18.68
N PRO A 384 -5.58 -4.01 -18.59
CA PRO A 384 -6.54 -4.22 -17.52
C PRO A 384 -5.81 -4.30 -16.18
N MET A 385 -6.45 -3.79 -15.13
CA MET A 385 -5.90 -3.81 -13.77
C MET A 385 -6.97 -4.16 -12.76
N THR A 386 -6.60 -4.90 -11.74
CA THR A 386 -7.48 -5.27 -10.63
C THR A 386 -6.84 -4.83 -9.32
N LEU A 387 -7.61 -4.11 -8.50
CA LEU A 387 -7.32 -3.90 -7.09
C LEU A 387 -8.15 -4.89 -6.29
N HIS A 388 -7.51 -5.70 -5.44
CA HIS A 388 -8.20 -6.62 -4.55
C HIS A 388 -7.62 -6.53 -3.15
N PHE A 389 -8.48 -6.49 -2.14
CA PHE A 389 -8.09 -6.53 -0.72
C PHE A 389 -9.28 -6.96 0.16
N GLU A 390 -8.95 -7.40 1.36
CA GLU A 390 -9.90 -7.81 2.39
C GLU A 390 -9.94 -6.77 3.52
N ILE A 391 -11.10 -6.60 4.13
CA ILE A 391 -11.29 -5.81 5.35
C ILE A 391 -11.86 -6.71 6.44
N SER A 392 -11.25 -6.63 7.63
CA SER A 392 -11.74 -7.28 8.85
C SER A 392 -11.55 -6.34 10.05
N PRO A 393 -12.24 -6.57 11.18
CA PRO A 393 -11.91 -5.87 12.42
C PRO A 393 -10.50 -6.28 12.87
N TYR A 394 -9.82 -5.34 13.54
CA TYR A 394 -8.54 -5.62 14.22
C TYR A 394 -8.79 -6.21 15.60
#